data_2519bd504f9c531ac95e115555748acf
#
_entry.id   2519bd504f9c531ac95e115555748acf
#
_cell.length_a   1.000
_cell.length_b   1.000
_cell.length_c   1.000
_cell.angle_alpha   90.00
_cell.angle_beta   90.00
_cell.angle_gamma   90.00
#
_symmetry.space_group_name_H-M   'P 1'
#
loop_
_entity.id
_entity.type
_entity.pdbx_description
1 polymer ?
#
loop_
_entity_poly.entity_id
_entity_poly.type
_entity_poly.pdbx_seq_one_letter_code
_entity_poly.pdbx_strand_id
1 'polypeptide(L)'
;MRTPLTRRAALLGGAGLLAGCESITDTFDSVFGERKVPLRGERRPVLAVERPLNVEEGLAQAPVTLPPPALNADWPQAGGTIGHAPGHPALGLRLGEAWRTAIGTGTAYRRRLLAPPIVAGGAVYAADALGQVTALTALDGRRRWSFDSRPEKDRDGALGTALAFDDGTLYLATGMAEAMALDPADGKPRWRVDLPAPARGALTVANGRAYVTTTENHLLALSVEDGRTLWTYRGQPTVTMALGLPAPAVEGDMVVAGFGSGELAAIRASDGRAQWSETLSSAAGGGLADIAAITALPVIDRGRVFASGLGGITIALDLRSGRRLWERDVAAADTPWAVGDWVFLLTTGAEVACLGRDDGRVRWIASLQRYKDEKRRRNVIQWAAPVLAGGRLLVAGSNAQLVEVDPANGDIAGRVRLPDGVMLPPAVAGGVMYVLTEDAVVAALQGA
;
A
#
# COMPACT_ATOMS: atom_id res chain seq x y z
N MET A 1 39.02 46.87 -38.17
CA MET A 1 38.78 48.31 -37.88
C MET A 1 37.77 48.39 -36.78
N ARG A 2 38.16 48.75 -35.55
CA ARG A 2 37.25 48.96 -34.41
C ARG A 2 37.06 50.45 -34.27
N THR A 3 35.82 50.91 -34.45
CA THR A 3 35.43 52.30 -34.22
C THR A 3 35.21 52.55 -32.71
N PRO A 4 35.77 53.56 -32.10
CA PRO A 4 35.56 53.83 -30.68
C PRO A 4 34.20 54.54 -30.50
N LEU A 5 33.37 54.03 -29.59
CA LEU A 5 32.16 54.70 -29.10
C LEU A 5 32.52 55.98 -28.37
N THR A 6 31.98 57.12 -28.84
CA THR A 6 32.21 58.42 -28.28
C THR A 6 31.45 58.60 -26.94
N ARG A 7 32.04 59.32 -25.98
CA ARG A 7 31.47 59.63 -24.65
C ARG A 7 30.03 60.21 -24.66
N ARG A 8 29.60 60.78 -25.80
CA ARG A 8 28.23 61.32 -25.98
C ARG A 8 27.17 60.24 -26.19
N ALA A 9 27.52 59.09 -26.72
CA ALA A 9 26.60 57.96 -26.88
C ALA A 9 26.32 57.23 -25.56
N ALA A 10 27.29 57.25 -24.63
CA ALA A 10 27.12 56.70 -23.28
C ALA A 10 26.19 57.54 -22.37
N LEU A 11 26.14 58.85 -22.57
CA LEU A 11 25.26 59.73 -21.78
C LEU A 11 23.80 59.75 -22.26
N LEU A 12 23.53 59.45 -23.50
CA LEU A 12 22.18 59.28 -24.01
C LEU A 12 21.56 57.90 -23.67
N GLY A 13 22.37 56.87 -23.48
CA GLY A 13 21.94 55.57 -23.01
C GLY A 13 21.60 55.49 -21.51
N GLY A 14 22.20 56.42 -20.69
CA GLY A 14 21.97 56.49 -19.25
C GLY A 14 20.70 57.28 -18.88
N ALA A 15 20.25 58.22 -19.72
CA ALA A 15 19.04 59.03 -19.45
C ALA A 15 17.74 58.31 -19.78
N GLY A 16 17.78 57.25 -20.62
CA GLY A 16 16.61 56.39 -20.94
C GLY A 16 16.24 55.40 -19.87
N LEU A 17 17.13 55.16 -18.89
CA LEU A 17 16.90 54.20 -17.81
C LEU A 17 16.24 54.80 -16.56
N LEU A 18 16.09 56.12 -16.47
CA LEU A 18 15.50 56.81 -15.31
C LEU A 18 14.04 57.27 -15.53
N ALA A 19 13.49 57.11 -16.73
CA ALA A 19 12.13 57.55 -17.02
C ALA A 19 11.10 56.40 -17.09
N GLY A 20 11.48 55.19 -16.67
CA GLY A 20 10.66 53.98 -16.81
C GLY A 20 10.33 53.26 -15.50
N CYS A 21 10.31 53.94 -14.36
CA CYS A 21 10.03 53.26 -13.09
C CYS A 21 8.57 52.79 -12.88
N GLU A 22 7.61 53.31 -13.66
CA GLU A 22 6.22 52.84 -13.59
C GLU A 22 5.94 51.65 -14.54
N SER A 23 6.63 51.51 -15.67
CA SER A 23 6.40 50.45 -16.63
C SER A 23 7.16 49.16 -16.31
N ILE A 24 8.15 49.19 -15.41
CA ILE A 24 8.92 48.00 -15.01
C ILE A 24 8.14 47.14 -14.01
N THR A 25 7.36 47.77 -13.12
CA THR A 25 6.47 47.07 -12.18
C THR A 25 5.35 46.36 -12.90
N ASP A 26 4.71 46.98 -13.88
CA ASP A 26 3.63 46.39 -14.67
C ASP A 26 4.13 45.21 -15.55
N THR A 27 5.35 45.30 -16.05
CA THR A 27 5.95 44.21 -16.83
C THR A 27 6.39 43.03 -15.93
N PHE A 28 6.88 43.33 -14.72
CA PHE A 28 7.21 42.29 -13.74
C PHE A 28 5.96 41.58 -13.22
N ASP A 29 4.88 42.32 -12.94
CA ASP A 29 3.62 41.74 -12.47
C ASP A 29 2.89 40.95 -13.57
N SER A 30 3.04 41.28 -14.85
CA SER A 30 2.51 40.51 -15.95
C SER A 30 3.25 39.19 -16.21
N VAL A 31 4.54 39.12 -15.88
CA VAL A 31 5.39 37.92 -16.05
C VAL A 31 5.42 37.03 -14.82
N PHE A 32 5.35 37.60 -13.61
CA PHE A 32 5.46 36.88 -12.33
C PHE A 32 4.16 36.82 -11.52
N GLY A 33 3.08 37.44 -12.02
CA GLY A 33 1.79 37.57 -11.34
C GLY A 33 1.83 38.65 -10.23
N GLU A 34 0.68 39.28 -9.96
CA GLU A 34 0.52 40.24 -8.87
C GLU A 34 1.04 39.64 -7.56
N ARG A 35 1.85 40.42 -6.82
CA ARG A 35 2.26 40.10 -5.47
C ARG A 35 1.01 39.95 -4.61
N LYS A 36 0.59 38.73 -4.36
CA LYS A 36 -0.55 38.44 -3.47
C LYS A 36 -0.21 39.01 -2.07
N VAL A 37 -0.86 40.10 -1.69
CA VAL A 37 -0.77 40.64 -0.34
C VAL A 37 -1.32 39.59 0.61
N PRO A 38 -0.54 39.07 1.58
CA PRO A 38 -1.04 38.08 2.52
C PRO A 38 -2.20 38.68 3.30
N LEU A 39 -3.40 38.10 3.19
CA LEU A 39 -4.51 38.50 4.06
C LEU A 39 -4.11 38.31 5.52
N ARG A 40 -4.32 39.36 6.31
CA ARG A 40 -4.09 39.32 7.76
C ARG A 40 -5.17 38.47 8.40
N GLY A 41 -4.80 37.51 9.22
CA GLY A 41 -5.71 36.65 9.96
C GLY A 41 -5.17 35.20 10.08
N GLU A 42 -5.72 34.47 11.00
CA GLU A 42 -5.45 33.05 11.18
C GLU A 42 -6.15 32.26 10.06
N ARG A 43 -5.38 31.62 9.22
CA ARG A 43 -5.93 30.79 8.14
C ARG A 43 -6.41 29.47 8.73
N ARG A 44 -7.72 29.30 8.80
CA ARG A 44 -8.32 27.99 9.10
C ARG A 44 -8.63 27.27 7.78
N PRO A 45 -8.29 26.00 7.65
CA PRO A 45 -8.71 25.20 6.49
C PRO A 45 -10.25 25.24 6.43
N VAL A 46 -10.80 25.66 5.31
CA VAL A 46 -12.28 25.64 5.09
C VAL A 46 -12.76 24.21 4.90
N LEU A 47 -11.88 23.35 4.39
CA LEU A 47 -12.12 21.91 4.27
C LEU A 47 -11.41 21.23 5.45
N ALA A 48 -12.13 20.92 6.51
CA ALA A 48 -11.75 19.91 7.47
C ALA A 48 -11.95 18.54 6.80
N VAL A 49 -10.98 18.14 5.98
CA VAL A 49 -11.05 16.91 5.16
C VAL A 49 -10.93 15.64 6.01
N GLU A 50 -10.40 15.77 7.23
CA GLU A 50 -10.23 14.66 8.15
C GLU A 50 -10.75 15.07 9.52
N ARG A 51 -11.71 14.32 10.05
CA ARG A 51 -12.02 14.41 11.48
C ARG A 51 -10.86 13.74 12.20
N PRO A 52 -10.17 14.45 13.12
CA PRO A 52 -9.08 13.83 13.87
C PRO A 52 -9.63 12.66 14.67
N LEU A 53 -8.95 11.52 14.61
CA LEU A 53 -9.17 10.47 15.59
C LEU A 53 -8.88 11.03 16.98
N ASN A 54 -9.74 10.72 17.94
CA ASN A 54 -9.51 11.09 19.33
C ASN A 54 -9.47 9.83 20.19
N VAL A 55 -8.53 9.80 21.13
CA VAL A 55 -8.48 8.77 22.15
C VAL A 55 -9.72 8.89 23.02
N GLU A 56 -10.43 7.78 23.22
CA GLU A 56 -11.65 7.79 24.02
C GLU A 56 -11.34 7.71 25.52
N GLU A 57 -12.00 8.59 26.29
CA GLU A 57 -11.86 8.63 27.74
C GLU A 57 -12.15 7.25 28.35
N GLY A 58 -11.33 6.85 29.31
CA GLY A 58 -11.43 5.58 30.02
C GLY A 58 -10.74 4.39 29.33
N LEU A 59 -10.40 4.47 28.03
CA LEU A 59 -9.63 3.43 27.35
C LEU A 59 -8.11 3.68 27.42
N ALA A 60 -7.68 4.90 27.63
CA ALA A 60 -6.27 5.27 27.65
C ALA A 60 -5.39 4.41 28.60
N GLN A 61 -5.97 3.78 29.59
CA GLN A 61 -5.26 2.91 30.56
C GLN A 61 -5.59 1.43 30.41
N ALA A 62 -6.46 1.02 29.48
CA ALA A 62 -6.76 -0.39 29.29
C ALA A 62 -5.50 -1.13 28.77
N PRO A 63 -5.11 -2.28 29.33
CA PRO A 63 -3.93 -2.99 28.86
C PRO A 63 -4.16 -3.53 27.44
N VAL A 64 -3.19 -3.33 26.54
CA VAL A 64 -3.17 -3.98 25.23
C VAL A 64 -2.49 -5.34 25.39
N THR A 65 -3.30 -6.38 25.45
CA THR A 65 -2.81 -7.75 25.55
C THR A 65 -2.73 -8.33 24.13
N LEU A 66 -1.55 -8.85 23.80
CA LEU A 66 -1.29 -9.50 22.51
C LEU A 66 -1.07 -11.00 22.72
N PRO A 67 -1.46 -11.85 21.77
CA PRO A 67 -1.03 -13.23 21.80
C PRO A 67 0.51 -13.31 21.75
N PRO A 68 1.14 -14.36 22.31
CA PRO A 68 2.59 -14.50 22.21
C PRO A 68 3.04 -14.59 20.76
N PRO A 69 4.26 -14.11 20.43
CA PRO A 69 4.82 -14.26 19.08
C PRO A 69 4.96 -15.74 18.72
N ALA A 70 4.57 -16.07 17.48
CA ALA A 70 4.66 -17.42 16.94
C ALA A 70 5.56 -17.45 15.70
N LEU A 71 6.41 -18.46 15.60
CA LEU A 71 7.25 -18.65 14.42
C LEU A 71 6.37 -19.14 13.25
N ASN A 72 6.38 -18.42 12.15
CA ASN A 72 5.81 -18.83 10.87
C ASN A 72 6.94 -19.11 9.89
N ALA A 73 6.86 -20.23 9.17
CA ALA A 73 7.88 -20.60 8.19
C ALA A 73 7.80 -19.75 6.92
N ASP A 74 6.57 -19.40 6.52
CA ASP A 74 6.27 -18.80 5.24
C ASP A 74 5.41 -17.54 5.38
N TRP A 75 5.41 -16.73 4.32
CA TRP A 75 4.57 -15.56 4.08
C TRP A 75 4.09 -15.62 2.63
N PRO A 76 3.20 -16.59 2.30
CA PRO A 76 3.01 -17.02 0.92
C PRO A 76 2.20 -16.06 0.06
N GLN A 77 1.53 -15.08 0.65
CA GLN A 77 0.65 -14.16 -0.07
C GLN A 77 0.71 -12.75 0.55
N ALA A 78 0.19 -11.76 -0.15
CA ALA A 78 0.01 -10.43 0.43
C ALA A 78 -0.78 -10.53 1.74
N GLY A 79 -0.34 -9.79 2.77
CA GLY A 79 -0.93 -9.89 4.12
C GLY A 79 -0.61 -11.19 4.88
N GLY A 80 0.24 -12.06 4.34
CA GLY A 80 0.80 -13.26 5.01
C GLY A 80 -0.10 -14.49 5.04
N THR A 81 -1.41 -14.33 5.01
CA THR A 81 -2.40 -15.42 5.01
C THR A 81 -3.51 -15.13 4.03
N ILE A 82 -4.33 -16.13 3.69
CA ILE A 82 -5.49 -15.96 2.80
C ILE A 82 -6.55 -15.00 3.35
N GLY A 83 -6.64 -14.83 4.67
CA GLY A 83 -7.52 -13.87 5.35
C GLY A 83 -6.84 -12.55 5.71
N HIS A 84 -5.55 -12.39 5.39
CA HIS A 84 -4.72 -11.23 5.71
C HIS A 84 -4.58 -10.94 7.21
N ALA A 85 -4.74 -11.95 8.05
CA ALA A 85 -4.61 -11.88 9.50
C ALA A 85 -3.54 -12.87 10.01
N PRO A 86 -2.25 -12.56 9.81
CA PRO A 86 -1.16 -13.48 10.17
C PRO A 86 -0.87 -13.54 11.67
N GLY A 87 -1.62 -12.83 12.49
CA GLY A 87 -1.48 -12.83 13.94
C GLY A 87 -0.26 -12.06 14.44
N HIS A 88 0.62 -12.73 15.20
CA HIS A 88 1.80 -12.11 15.78
C HIS A 88 3.06 -12.92 15.43
N PRO A 89 3.68 -12.70 14.26
CA PRO A 89 4.91 -13.38 13.86
C PRO A 89 6.07 -13.11 14.83
N ALA A 90 6.90 -14.13 15.05
CA ALA A 90 8.13 -13.98 15.81
C ALA A 90 9.18 -13.22 15.01
N LEU A 91 9.89 -12.29 15.68
CA LEU A 91 10.99 -11.51 15.10
C LEU A 91 11.94 -11.09 16.20
N GLY A 92 13.24 -11.13 15.95
CA GLY A 92 14.26 -10.71 16.92
C GLY A 92 14.20 -9.20 17.23
N LEU A 93 14.74 -8.82 18.41
CA LEU A 93 14.58 -7.46 18.91
C LEU A 93 15.42 -6.41 18.18
N ARG A 94 16.65 -6.73 17.82
CA ARG A 94 17.56 -5.77 17.15
C ARG A 94 17.74 -6.17 15.70
N LEU A 95 17.07 -5.47 14.82
CA LEU A 95 17.12 -5.76 13.39
C LEU A 95 18.42 -5.24 12.77
N GLY A 96 19.16 -6.16 12.14
CA GLY A 96 20.32 -5.87 11.31
C GLY A 96 20.14 -6.43 9.92
N GLU A 97 20.76 -5.82 8.92
CA GLU A 97 20.75 -6.33 7.55
C GLU A 97 21.57 -7.62 7.47
N ALA A 98 20.93 -8.73 7.12
CA ALA A 98 21.57 -10.01 6.88
C ALA A 98 22.12 -10.10 5.43
N TRP A 99 21.30 -9.68 4.48
CA TRP A 99 21.66 -9.61 3.07
C TRP A 99 20.74 -8.66 2.31
N ARG A 100 21.18 -8.24 1.11
CA ARG A 100 20.35 -7.52 0.14
C ARG A 100 20.70 -7.89 -1.28
N THR A 101 19.71 -7.90 -2.18
CA THR A 101 19.86 -8.27 -3.59
C THR A 101 18.98 -7.41 -4.48
N ALA A 102 19.57 -6.81 -5.50
CA ALA A 102 18.82 -6.08 -6.53
C ALA A 102 18.11 -7.08 -7.45
N ILE A 103 16.83 -6.84 -7.74
CA ILE A 103 16.01 -7.75 -8.55
C ILE A 103 15.63 -7.18 -9.92
N GLY A 104 15.87 -5.89 -10.17
CA GLY A 104 15.57 -5.27 -11.46
C GLY A 104 15.35 -3.77 -11.37
N THR A 105 14.25 -3.29 -11.95
CA THR A 105 13.94 -1.87 -12.09
C THR A 105 13.02 -1.40 -10.96
N GLY A 106 13.42 -0.33 -10.29
CA GLY A 106 12.65 0.30 -9.20
C GLY A 106 11.53 1.22 -9.66
N THR A 107 10.92 1.86 -8.67
CA THR A 107 9.85 2.84 -8.84
C THR A 107 10.32 4.08 -9.61
N ALA A 108 9.47 4.59 -10.52
CA ALA A 108 9.66 5.83 -11.24
C ALA A 108 8.31 6.54 -11.45
N TYR A 109 8.30 7.73 -12.08
CA TYR A 109 7.10 8.55 -12.25
C TYR A 109 5.88 7.81 -12.83
N ARG A 110 6.09 6.87 -13.77
CA ARG A 110 5.03 6.06 -14.41
C ARG A 110 5.10 4.58 -14.08
N ARG A 111 5.98 4.17 -13.19
CA ARG A 111 6.22 2.76 -12.85
C ARG A 111 6.30 2.65 -11.34
N ARG A 112 5.55 1.73 -10.78
CA ARG A 112 5.55 1.50 -9.33
C ARG A 112 5.65 0.02 -9.02
N LEU A 113 6.31 -0.30 -7.93
CA LEU A 113 6.22 -1.59 -7.29
C LEU A 113 4.82 -1.68 -6.66
N LEU A 114 4.07 -2.73 -6.97
CA LEU A 114 2.68 -2.88 -6.53
C LEU A 114 2.46 -4.06 -5.57
N ALA A 115 3.37 -5.02 -5.52
CA ALA A 115 3.25 -6.19 -4.66
C ALA A 115 4.41 -6.29 -3.67
N PRO A 116 4.14 -6.56 -2.39
CA PRO A 116 5.17 -6.87 -1.42
C PRO A 116 5.87 -8.20 -1.78
N PRO A 117 7.07 -8.44 -1.24
CA PRO A 117 7.72 -9.74 -1.38
C PRO A 117 6.89 -10.80 -0.64
N ILE A 118 6.94 -12.03 -1.15
CA ILE A 118 6.38 -13.20 -0.49
C ILE A 118 7.47 -14.22 -0.20
N VAL A 119 7.25 -15.05 0.80
CA VAL A 119 8.24 -16.05 1.26
C VAL A 119 7.56 -17.40 1.33
N ALA A 120 8.09 -18.38 0.62
CA ALA A 120 7.58 -19.74 0.67
C ALA A 120 8.65 -20.76 0.28
N GLY A 121 8.65 -21.91 0.92
CA GLY A 121 9.55 -23.01 0.59
C GLY A 121 11.03 -22.64 0.63
N GLY A 122 11.44 -21.76 1.55
CA GLY A 122 12.83 -21.29 1.68
C GLY A 122 13.27 -20.36 0.54
N ALA A 123 12.34 -19.77 -0.20
CA ALA A 123 12.60 -18.75 -1.22
C ALA A 123 11.83 -17.46 -0.92
N VAL A 124 12.42 -16.33 -1.33
CA VAL A 124 11.75 -15.02 -1.41
C VAL A 124 11.45 -14.75 -2.88
N TYR A 125 10.19 -14.47 -3.17
CA TYR A 125 9.75 -14.09 -4.51
C TYR A 125 9.35 -12.62 -4.49
N ALA A 126 9.85 -11.86 -5.45
CA ALA A 126 9.51 -10.46 -5.62
C ALA A 126 9.46 -10.10 -7.10
N ALA A 127 8.63 -9.11 -7.43
CA ALA A 127 8.53 -8.58 -8.78
C ALA A 127 9.03 -7.14 -8.81
N ASP A 128 9.76 -6.79 -9.87
CA ASP A 128 10.19 -5.43 -10.12
C ASP A 128 9.07 -4.57 -10.76
N ALA A 129 9.33 -3.28 -10.96
CA ALA A 129 8.33 -2.35 -11.51
C ALA A 129 8.00 -2.59 -12.99
N LEU A 130 8.76 -3.43 -13.70
CA LEU A 130 8.53 -3.83 -15.09
C LEU A 130 7.94 -5.23 -15.22
N GLY A 131 7.70 -5.94 -14.11
CA GLY A 131 7.12 -7.27 -14.14
C GLY A 131 8.15 -8.40 -14.22
N GLN A 132 9.44 -8.13 -14.00
CA GLN A 132 10.42 -9.19 -13.82
C GLN A 132 10.25 -9.81 -12.44
N VAL A 133 9.90 -11.08 -12.39
CA VAL A 133 9.80 -11.89 -11.17
C VAL A 133 11.15 -12.53 -10.88
N THR A 134 11.60 -12.43 -9.64
CA THR A 134 12.87 -13.00 -9.18
C THR A 134 12.63 -13.88 -7.96
N ALA A 135 13.19 -15.08 -7.97
CA ALA A 135 13.31 -15.95 -6.81
C ALA A 135 14.70 -15.86 -6.21
N LEU A 136 14.76 -15.61 -4.91
CA LEU A 136 15.99 -15.55 -4.12
C LEU A 136 15.96 -16.66 -3.06
N THR A 137 17.11 -17.16 -2.67
CA THR A 137 17.23 -18.02 -1.49
C THR A 137 16.98 -17.17 -0.25
N ALA A 138 16.05 -17.57 0.61
CA ALA A 138 15.70 -16.82 1.81
C ALA A 138 16.88 -16.67 2.79
N LEU A 139 17.78 -17.65 2.83
CA LEU A 139 18.93 -17.70 3.74
C LEU A 139 19.98 -16.62 3.44
N ASP A 140 20.36 -16.45 2.16
CA ASP A 140 21.54 -15.68 1.75
C ASP A 140 21.29 -14.71 0.58
N GLY A 141 20.06 -14.61 0.10
CA GLY A 141 19.66 -13.69 -0.96
C GLY A 141 20.22 -14.05 -2.35
N ARG A 142 20.81 -15.23 -2.54
CA ARG A 142 21.28 -15.64 -3.87
C ARG A 142 20.12 -15.83 -4.82
N ARG A 143 20.25 -15.29 -6.04
CA ARG A 143 19.23 -15.47 -7.08
C ARG A 143 19.20 -16.93 -7.54
N ARG A 144 18.01 -17.53 -7.46
CA ARG A 144 17.74 -18.88 -7.99
C ARG A 144 17.42 -18.82 -9.49
N TRP A 145 16.49 -17.92 -9.84
CA TRP A 145 16.07 -17.66 -11.21
C TRP A 145 15.40 -16.29 -11.33
N SER A 146 15.17 -15.85 -12.57
CA SER A 146 14.28 -14.72 -12.88
C SER A 146 13.48 -15.00 -14.13
N PHE A 147 12.25 -14.49 -14.17
CA PHE A 147 11.27 -14.66 -15.24
C PHE A 147 10.69 -13.31 -15.63
N ASP A 148 10.69 -12.99 -16.92
CA ASP A 148 10.05 -11.78 -17.48
C ASP A 148 8.58 -12.11 -17.78
N SER A 149 7.67 -11.53 -16.98
CA SER A 149 6.22 -11.78 -17.13
C SER A 149 5.58 -10.99 -18.27
N ARG A 150 6.31 -10.06 -18.90
CA ARG A 150 5.79 -9.20 -19.97
C ARG A 150 5.49 -10.00 -21.23
N PRO A 151 4.43 -9.64 -21.98
CA PRO A 151 4.20 -10.19 -23.30
C PRO A 151 5.34 -9.84 -24.27
N GLU A 152 5.66 -10.73 -25.21
CA GLU A 152 6.74 -10.49 -26.19
C GLU A 152 6.49 -9.25 -27.04
N LYS A 153 5.23 -8.92 -27.34
CA LYS A 153 4.82 -7.84 -28.26
C LYS A 153 4.66 -6.48 -27.59
N ASP A 154 4.56 -6.41 -26.26
CA ASP A 154 4.32 -5.17 -25.53
C ASP A 154 5.16 -5.14 -24.24
N ARG A 155 6.42 -4.73 -24.40
CA ARG A 155 7.38 -4.68 -23.29
C ARG A 155 7.41 -3.35 -22.55
N ASP A 156 6.78 -2.31 -23.09
CA ASP A 156 6.88 -0.95 -22.54
C ASP A 156 5.78 -0.63 -21.52
N GLY A 157 4.69 -1.40 -21.51
CA GLY A 157 3.48 -1.11 -20.75
C GLY A 157 3.32 -1.84 -19.42
N ALA A 158 4.27 -2.67 -19.01
CA ALA A 158 4.14 -3.47 -17.78
C ALA A 158 4.00 -2.59 -16.53
N LEU A 159 2.90 -2.74 -15.82
CA LEU A 159 2.57 -2.01 -14.60
C LEU A 159 2.27 -3.00 -13.48
N GLY A 160 3.34 -3.43 -12.80
CA GLY A 160 3.24 -4.27 -11.62
C GLY A 160 2.86 -5.73 -11.89
N THR A 161 3.26 -6.57 -10.98
CA THR A 161 2.94 -8.00 -10.98
C THR A 161 2.66 -8.42 -9.54
N ALA A 162 1.48 -8.98 -9.30
CA ALA A 162 1.12 -9.56 -8.02
C ALA A 162 1.60 -11.00 -7.91
N LEU A 163 1.91 -11.44 -6.70
CA LEU A 163 2.45 -12.76 -6.40
C LEU A 163 1.65 -13.43 -5.29
N ALA A 164 1.40 -14.73 -5.45
CA ALA A 164 0.95 -15.61 -4.39
C ALA A 164 1.54 -17.00 -4.58
N PHE A 165 1.77 -17.69 -3.49
CA PHE A 165 2.28 -19.07 -3.51
C PHE A 165 1.28 -19.98 -2.80
N ASP A 166 0.94 -21.10 -3.43
CA ASP A 166 0.09 -22.12 -2.85
C ASP A 166 0.44 -23.48 -3.43
N ASP A 167 0.46 -24.50 -2.60
CA ASP A 167 0.66 -25.91 -2.97
C ASP A 167 1.78 -26.11 -4.02
N GLY A 168 2.99 -25.59 -3.75
CA GLY A 168 4.15 -25.78 -4.62
C GLY A 168 4.04 -25.10 -5.99
N THR A 169 3.24 -24.05 -6.11
CA THR A 169 3.07 -23.27 -7.34
C THR A 169 3.10 -21.79 -7.04
N LEU A 170 3.80 -21.02 -7.87
CA LEU A 170 3.84 -19.56 -7.82
C LEU A 170 2.84 -18.98 -8.83
N TYR A 171 1.87 -18.22 -8.34
CA TYR A 171 0.84 -17.58 -9.16
C TYR A 171 1.12 -16.12 -9.33
N LEU A 172 0.84 -15.60 -10.53
CA LEU A 172 1.02 -14.21 -10.92
C LEU A 172 -0.28 -13.65 -11.48
N ALA A 173 -0.51 -12.35 -11.23
CA ALA A 173 -1.48 -11.55 -11.98
C ALA A 173 -0.81 -10.23 -12.37
N THR A 174 -0.92 -9.84 -13.64
CA THR A 174 -0.12 -8.74 -14.21
C THR A 174 -0.97 -7.54 -14.62
N GLY A 175 -0.36 -6.37 -14.62
CA GLY A 175 -0.94 -5.15 -15.19
C GLY A 175 -1.09 -5.18 -16.71
N MET A 176 -0.70 -6.27 -17.37
CA MET A 176 -0.88 -6.53 -18.80
C MET A 176 -2.09 -7.44 -19.08
N ALA A 177 -3.02 -7.54 -18.12
CA ALA A 177 -4.22 -8.38 -18.22
C ALA A 177 -3.91 -9.86 -18.45
N GLU A 178 -2.98 -10.42 -17.70
CA GLU A 178 -2.65 -11.84 -17.76
C GLU A 178 -2.53 -12.44 -16.36
N ALA A 179 -2.85 -13.72 -16.25
CA ALA A 179 -2.56 -14.54 -15.09
C ALA A 179 -1.71 -15.76 -15.49
N MET A 180 -0.85 -16.19 -14.58
CA MET A 180 0.10 -17.27 -14.83
C MET A 180 0.30 -18.13 -13.59
N ALA A 181 0.65 -19.39 -13.79
CA ALA A 181 1.26 -20.21 -12.76
C ALA A 181 2.67 -20.62 -13.20
N LEU A 182 3.63 -20.47 -12.30
CA LEU A 182 5.03 -20.80 -12.54
C LEU A 182 5.46 -21.97 -11.66
N ASP A 183 6.38 -22.76 -12.18
CA ASP A 183 7.11 -23.71 -11.36
C ASP A 183 8.09 -22.95 -10.45
N PRO A 184 8.03 -23.09 -9.12
CA PRO A 184 8.91 -22.34 -8.23
C PRO A 184 10.38 -22.80 -8.28
N ALA A 185 10.67 -23.96 -8.88
CA ALA A 185 12.04 -24.47 -8.97
C ALA A 185 12.85 -23.74 -10.02
N ASP A 186 12.28 -23.40 -11.18
CA ASP A 186 12.98 -22.81 -12.31
C ASP A 186 12.29 -21.61 -12.96
N GLY A 187 11.10 -21.21 -12.46
CA GLY A 187 10.32 -20.06 -12.95
C GLY A 187 9.62 -20.30 -14.29
N LYS A 188 9.54 -21.53 -14.80
CA LYS A 188 8.85 -21.80 -16.06
C LYS A 188 7.34 -21.75 -15.89
N PRO A 189 6.61 -21.16 -16.86
CA PRO A 189 5.16 -21.15 -16.84
C PRO A 189 4.59 -22.58 -16.96
N ARG A 190 3.68 -22.95 -16.05
CA ARG A 190 2.83 -24.14 -16.14
C ARG A 190 1.61 -23.86 -17.01
N TRP A 191 1.04 -22.65 -16.84
CA TRP A 191 -0.01 -22.10 -17.69
C TRP A 191 0.06 -20.55 -17.71
N ARG A 192 -0.52 -19.94 -18.76
CA ARG A 192 -0.67 -18.51 -18.96
C ARG A 192 -2.00 -18.26 -19.66
N VAL A 193 -2.80 -17.32 -19.13
CA VAL A 193 -4.13 -16.99 -19.63
C VAL A 193 -4.36 -15.49 -19.65
N ASP A 194 -5.17 -15.02 -20.61
CA ASP A 194 -5.60 -13.64 -20.68
C ASP A 194 -6.71 -13.35 -19.66
N LEU A 195 -6.66 -12.16 -19.05
CA LEU A 195 -7.72 -11.61 -18.21
C LEU A 195 -8.51 -10.57 -19.02
N PRO A 196 -9.79 -10.31 -18.68
CA PRO A 196 -10.60 -9.33 -19.38
C PRO A 196 -10.10 -7.88 -19.19
N ALA A 197 -9.36 -7.61 -18.12
CA ALA A 197 -8.79 -6.30 -17.81
C ALA A 197 -7.54 -6.46 -16.93
N PRO A 198 -6.67 -5.43 -16.86
CA PRO A 198 -5.45 -5.45 -16.04
C PRO A 198 -5.72 -5.77 -14.56
N ALA A 199 -4.88 -6.62 -13.99
CA ALA A 199 -4.85 -6.92 -12.56
C ALA A 199 -3.72 -6.11 -11.91
N ARG A 200 -4.03 -4.94 -11.37
CA ARG A 200 -3.04 -4.02 -10.74
C ARG A 200 -2.99 -4.17 -9.23
N GLY A 201 -3.19 -5.37 -8.72
CA GLY A 201 -3.22 -5.64 -7.30
C GLY A 201 -2.68 -7.02 -7.00
N ALA A 202 -2.67 -7.37 -5.73
CA ALA A 202 -2.34 -8.71 -5.32
C ALA A 202 -3.46 -9.69 -5.71
N LEU A 203 -3.13 -10.96 -5.81
CA LEU A 203 -4.07 -12.07 -5.93
C LEU A 203 -4.03 -12.90 -4.66
N THR A 204 -5.09 -13.66 -4.43
CA THR A 204 -5.15 -14.62 -3.33
C THR A 204 -5.44 -15.99 -3.89
N VAL A 205 -4.70 -17.00 -3.46
CA VAL A 205 -4.91 -18.38 -3.85
C VAL A 205 -5.37 -19.21 -2.65
N ALA A 206 -6.51 -19.84 -2.79
CA ALA A 206 -7.09 -20.68 -1.75
C ALA A 206 -8.05 -21.71 -2.32
N ASN A 207 -8.08 -22.89 -1.74
CA ASN A 207 -9.09 -23.92 -2.04
C ASN A 207 -9.18 -24.28 -3.54
N GLY A 208 -8.04 -24.39 -4.22
CA GLY A 208 -7.97 -24.73 -5.64
C GLY A 208 -8.40 -23.60 -6.60
N ARG A 209 -8.43 -22.34 -6.12
CA ARG A 209 -8.80 -21.16 -6.91
C ARG A 209 -7.83 -20.02 -6.71
N ALA A 210 -7.53 -19.30 -7.78
CA ALA A 210 -6.86 -18.01 -7.74
C ALA A 210 -7.91 -16.88 -7.92
N TYR A 211 -8.01 -16.01 -6.94
CA TYR A 211 -8.94 -14.89 -6.94
C TYR A 211 -8.20 -13.62 -7.35
N VAL A 212 -8.64 -12.99 -8.43
CA VAL A 212 -7.97 -11.84 -9.03
C VAL A 212 -8.97 -10.69 -9.19
N THR A 213 -8.64 -9.51 -8.65
CA THR A 213 -9.38 -8.28 -8.90
C THR A 213 -8.79 -7.53 -10.09
N THR A 214 -9.64 -6.95 -10.94
CA THR A 214 -9.23 -6.19 -12.11
C THR A 214 -9.59 -4.72 -12.02
N THR A 215 -8.96 -3.89 -12.86
CA THR A 215 -9.21 -2.44 -12.93
C THR A 215 -10.63 -2.08 -13.36
N GLU A 216 -11.38 -3.03 -13.96
CA GLU A 216 -12.79 -2.86 -14.30
C GLU A 216 -13.74 -3.32 -13.18
N ASN A 217 -13.23 -3.44 -11.95
CA ASN A 217 -13.99 -3.91 -10.79
C ASN A 217 -14.59 -5.31 -10.97
N HIS A 218 -13.90 -6.19 -11.69
CA HIS A 218 -14.26 -7.60 -11.73
C HIS A 218 -13.43 -8.37 -10.70
N LEU A 219 -14.06 -9.31 -10.02
CA LEU A 219 -13.40 -10.38 -9.28
C LEU A 219 -13.56 -11.66 -10.08
N LEU A 220 -12.44 -12.25 -10.49
CA LEU A 220 -12.41 -13.55 -11.18
C LEU A 220 -11.95 -14.63 -10.20
N ALA A 221 -12.55 -15.80 -10.28
CA ALA A 221 -11.99 -17.04 -9.75
C ALA A 221 -11.47 -17.88 -10.91
N LEU A 222 -10.17 -18.14 -10.88
CA LEU A 222 -9.49 -18.97 -11.86
C LEU A 222 -9.19 -20.35 -11.25
N SER A 223 -9.26 -21.40 -12.05
CA SER A 223 -8.78 -22.73 -11.67
C SER A 223 -7.26 -22.70 -11.50
N VAL A 224 -6.74 -23.22 -10.40
CA VAL A 224 -5.27 -23.33 -10.19
C VAL A 224 -4.61 -24.33 -11.15
N GLU A 225 -5.37 -25.26 -11.72
CA GLU A 225 -4.85 -26.32 -12.59
C GLU A 225 -4.49 -25.81 -13.97
N ASP A 226 -5.36 -24.97 -14.57
CA ASP A 226 -5.26 -24.56 -15.98
C ASP A 226 -5.52 -23.08 -16.24
N GLY A 227 -5.82 -22.29 -15.19
CA GLY A 227 -6.09 -20.86 -15.29
C GLY A 227 -7.46 -20.50 -15.87
N ARG A 228 -8.31 -21.46 -16.24
CA ARG A 228 -9.64 -21.14 -16.80
C ARG A 228 -10.51 -20.43 -15.76
N THR A 229 -11.30 -19.45 -16.23
CA THR A 229 -12.25 -18.75 -15.38
C THR A 229 -13.38 -19.68 -14.96
N LEU A 230 -13.56 -19.83 -13.65
CA LEU A 230 -14.65 -20.61 -13.04
C LEU A 230 -15.91 -19.78 -12.91
N TRP A 231 -15.76 -18.54 -12.44
CA TRP A 231 -16.82 -17.56 -12.33
C TRP A 231 -16.26 -16.15 -12.30
N THR A 232 -17.11 -15.16 -12.53
CA THR A 232 -16.80 -13.72 -12.46
C THR A 232 -17.89 -13.00 -11.71
N TYR A 233 -17.52 -12.24 -10.69
CA TYR A 233 -18.35 -11.23 -10.06
C TYR A 233 -18.02 -9.86 -10.66
N ARG A 234 -19.02 -9.06 -10.96
CA ARG A 234 -18.89 -7.70 -11.49
C ARG A 234 -19.34 -6.73 -10.42
N GLY A 235 -18.40 -5.99 -9.86
CA GLY A 235 -18.65 -4.91 -8.95
C GLY A 235 -19.19 -3.67 -9.65
N GLN A 236 -19.50 -2.64 -8.88
CA GLN A 236 -20.01 -1.39 -9.41
C GLN A 236 -18.96 -0.70 -10.30
N PRO A 237 -19.36 -0.17 -11.47
CA PRO A 237 -18.45 0.53 -12.34
C PRO A 237 -17.94 1.82 -11.69
N THR A 238 -16.71 2.22 -12.01
CA THR A 238 -16.13 3.50 -11.61
C THR A 238 -15.41 4.16 -12.76
N VAL A 239 -15.41 5.48 -12.77
CA VAL A 239 -14.64 6.28 -13.73
C VAL A 239 -13.24 6.62 -13.21
N THR A 240 -13.00 6.41 -11.94
CA THR A 240 -11.73 6.72 -11.27
C THR A 240 -11.02 5.43 -10.92
N MET A 241 -9.77 5.27 -11.34
CA MET A 241 -8.95 4.11 -11.01
C MET A 241 -7.88 4.50 -9.99
N ALA A 242 -7.88 3.83 -8.84
CA ALA A 242 -6.75 3.88 -7.92
C ALA A 242 -5.58 3.05 -8.47
N LEU A 243 -4.35 3.49 -8.18
CA LEU A 243 -3.16 2.67 -8.41
C LEU A 243 -3.07 1.62 -7.27
N GLY A 244 -3.06 0.36 -7.66
CA GLY A 244 -3.11 -0.76 -6.72
C GLY A 244 -4.55 -1.15 -6.37
N LEU A 245 -4.83 -2.43 -6.47
CA LEU A 245 -6.08 -3.05 -6.07
C LEU A 245 -5.78 -4.04 -4.93
N PRO A 246 -6.68 -4.17 -3.95
CA PRO A 246 -6.45 -5.10 -2.86
C PRO A 246 -6.60 -6.55 -3.31
N ALA A 247 -5.78 -7.44 -2.76
CA ALA A 247 -6.03 -8.87 -2.84
C ALA A 247 -7.33 -9.19 -2.08
N PRO A 248 -8.17 -10.09 -2.60
CA PRO A 248 -9.33 -10.56 -1.87
C PRO A 248 -8.93 -11.38 -0.64
N ALA A 249 -9.66 -11.24 0.46
CA ALA A 249 -9.50 -12.10 1.64
C ALA A 249 -10.41 -13.32 1.54
N VAL A 250 -9.95 -14.48 2.04
CA VAL A 250 -10.71 -15.74 1.98
C VAL A 250 -10.80 -16.36 3.36
N GLU A 251 -12.02 -16.79 3.74
CA GLU A 251 -12.25 -17.65 4.91
C GLU A 251 -13.37 -18.66 4.57
N GLY A 252 -13.05 -19.95 4.60
CA GLY A 252 -13.99 -21.01 4.24
C GLY A 252 -14.51 -20.88 2.81
N ASP A 253 -15.82 -20.77 2.62
CA ASP A 253 -16.48 -20.54 1.31
C ASP A 253 -16.84 -19.05 1.07
N MET A 254 -16.16 -18.12 1.76
CA MET A 254 -16.38 -16.68 1.60
C MET A 254 -15.13 -16.00 1.06
N VAL A 255 -15.31 -15.18 0.02
CA VAL A 255 -14.29 -14.30 -0.55
C VAL A 255 -14.75 -12.86 -0.36
N VAL A 256 -13.94 -12.05 0.30
CA VAL A 256 -14.23 -10.61 0.49
C VAL A 256 -13.30 -9.81 -0.39
N ALA A 257 -13.85 -9.03 -1.30
CA ALA A 257 -13.10 -8.20 -2.24
C ALA A 257 -13.46 -6.72 -2.10
N GLY A 258 -12.44 -5.86 -2.14
CA GLY A 258 -12.57 -4.41 -2.24
C GLY A 258 -12.35 -3.95 -3.68
N PHE A 259 -13.07 -2.89 -4.10
CA PHE A 259 -13.05 -2.39 -5.46
C PHE A 259 -12.69 -0.90 -5.53
N GLY A 260 -12.27 -0.47 -6.72
CA GLY A 260 -11.98 0.94 -7.01
C GLY A 260 -13.20 1.87 -6.91
N SER A 261 -14.41 1.32 -6.93
CA SER A 261 -15.67 2.04 -6.70
C SER A 261 -15.94 2.37 -5.23
N GLY A 262 -15.15 1.79 -4.30
CA GLY A 262 -15.46 1.83 -2.86
C GLY A 262 -16.41 0.74 -2.41
N GLU A 263 -16.82 -0.14 -3.31
CA GLU A 263 -17.59 -1.33 -2.96
C GLU A 263 -16.71 -2.35 -2.26
N LEU A 264 -17.21 -2.92 -1.18
CA LEU A 264 -16.70 -4.10 -0.50
C LEU A 264 -17.76 -5.18 -0.59
N ALA A 265 -17.46 -6.29 -1.24
CA ALA A 265 -18.44 -7.36 -1.44
C ALA A 265 -17.91 -8.69 -0.89
N ALA A 266 -18.81 -9.47 -0.30
CA ALA A 266 -18.56 -10.87 0.04
C ALA A 266 -19.26 -11.78 -0.96
N ILE A 267 -18.48 -12.68 -1.52
CA ILE A 267 -18.88 -13.56 -2.61
C ILE A 267 -18.67 -15.01 -2.16
N ARG A 268 -19.58 -15.90 -2.52
CA ARG A 268 -19.41 -17.32 -2.27
C ARG A 268 -18.32 -17.89 -3.18
N ALA A 269 -17.30 -18.51 -2.60
CA ALA A 269 -16.13 -19.02 -3.31
C ALA A 269 -16.49 -20.12 -4.32
N SER A 270 -17.51 -20.93 -4.00
CA SER A 270 -17.89 -22.08 -4.83
C SER A 270 -18.58 -21.69 -6.15
N ASP A 271 -19.40 -20.63 -6.17
CA ASP A 271 -20.25 -20.29 -7.32
C ASP A 271 -20.25 -18.81 -7.75
N GLY A 272 -19.52 -17.93 -7.05
CA GLY A 272 -19.42 -16.52 -7.39
C GLY A 272 -20.63 -15.67 -7.04
N ARG A 273 -21.61 -16.20 -6.26
CA ARG A 273 -22.79 -15.45 -5.86
C ARG A 273 -22.50 -14.49 -4.72
N ALA A 274 -22.88 -13.22 -4.89
CA ALA A 274 -22.79 -12.24 -3.82
C ALA A 274 -23.67 -12.65 -2.64
N GLN A 275 -23.12 -12.52 -1.45
CA GLN A 275 -23.82 -12.74 -0.18
C GLN A 275 -24.26 -11.41 0.40
N TRP A 276 -23.37 -10.42 0.36
CA TRP A 276 -23.64 -9.04 0.75
C TRP A 276 -22.66 -8.10 0.04
N SER A 277 -23.02 -6.82 -0.03
CA SER A 277 -22.11 -5.75 -0.42
C SER A 277 -22.35 -4.50 0.43
N GLU A 278 -21.29 -3.73 0.66
CA GLU A 278 -21.24 -2.48 1.39
C GLU A 278 -20.48 -1.43 0.59
N THR A 279 -20.68 -0.15 0.86
CA THR A 279 -19.95 0.94 0.22
C THR A 279 -19.19 1.74 1.28
N LEU A 280 -17.87 1.87 1.09
CA LEU A 280 -16.99 2.61 1.99
C LEU A 280 -16.82 4.07 1.51
N SER A 281 -17.92 4.81 1.46
CA SER A 281 -17.89 6.25 1.16
C SER A 281 -18.56 7.04 2.27
N SER A 282 -17.97 8.16 2.69
CA SER A 282 -18.56 9.07 3.66
C SER A 282 -19.71 9.84 3.02
N ALA A 283 -20.87 9.89 3.70
CA ALA A 283 -22.01 10.72 3.30
C ALA A 283 -21.70 12.24 3.43
N ALA A 284 -20.59 12.62 4.07
CA ALA A 284 -20.18 14.00 4.28
C ALA A 284 -19.46 14.63 3.07
N GLY A 285 -19.74 14.16 1.87
CA GLY A 285 -19.10 14.47 0.60
C GLY A 285 -18.59 15.91 0.43
N GLY A 286 -17.37 15.99 -0.11
CA GLY A 286 -16.69 17.23 -0.52
C GLY A 286 -15.23 16.94 -0.90
N GLY A 287 -14.88 17.13 -2.14
CA GLY A 287 -13.50 17.10 -2.64
C GLY A 287 -12.94 15.71 -2.90
N LEU A 288 -12.03 15.21 -2.08
CA LEU A 288 -11.42 13.87 -2.23
C LEU A 288 -12.37 12.70 -1.93
N ALA A 289 -13.54 12.97 -1.34
CA ALA A 289 -14.58 11.95 -1.10
C ALA A 289 -15.14 11.33 -2.39
N ASP A 290 -14.87 11.94 -3.55
CA ASP A 290 -15.17 11.33 -4.86
C ASP A 290 -14.26 10.15 -5.21
N ILE A 291 -13.17 9.94 -4.44
CA ILE A 291 -12.27 8.78 -4.57
C ILE A 291 -12.56 7.82 -3.42
N ALA A 292 -13.65 7.08 -3.54
CA ALA A 292 -14.05 6.08 -2.53
C ALA A 292 -13.25 4.76 -2.61
N ALA A 293 -12.22 4.68 -3.43
CA ALA A 293 -11.51 3.44 -3.74
C ALA A 293 -11.00 2.73 -2.48
N ILE A 294 -11.20 1.42 -2.44
CA ILE A 294 -10.58 0.53 -1.47
C ILE A 294 -9.24 0.08 -2.07
N THR A 295 -8.14 0.47 -1.45
CA THR A 295 -6.77 0.07 -1.80
C THR A 295 -6.15 -0.83 -0.75
N ALA A 296 -6.63 -0.75 0.49
CA ALA A 296 -6.26 -1.61 1.59
C ALA A 296 -6.79 -3.03 1.41
N LEU A 297 -6.01 -4.04 1.75
CA LEU A 297 -6.49 -5.42 1.78
C LEU A 297 -7.63 -5.53 2.81
N PRO A 298 -8.78 -6.09 2.48
CA PRO A 298 -9.76 -6.49 3.49
C PRO A 298 -9.15 -7.57 4.37
N VAL A 299 -9.42 -7.52 5.67
CA VAL A 299 -8.88 -8.47 6.65
C VAL A 299 -10.02 -9.29 7.21
N ILE A 300 -9.93 -10.61 7.11
CA ILE A 300 -10.86 -11.51 7.77
C ILE A 300 -10.14 -12.16 8.97
N ASP A 301 -10.70 -11.96 10.15
CA ASP A 301 -10.20 -12.61 11.35
C ASP A 301 -11.35 -12.98 12.29
N ARG A 302 -11.44 -14.25 12.64
CA ARG A 302 -12.46 -14.80 13.55
C ARG A 302 -13.89 -14.38 13.20
N GLY A 303 -14.27 -14.55 11.90
CA GLY A 303 -15.63 -14.26 11.41
C GLY A 303 -15.98 -12.76 11.31
N ARG A 304 -14.99 -11.87 11.37
CA ARG A 304 -15.17 -10.42 11.14
C ARG A 304 -14.33 -9.95 9.97
N VAL A 305 -14.85 -8.97 9.27
CA VAL A 305 -14.17 -8.28 8.18
C VAL A 305 -13.81 -6.88 8.65
N PHE A 306 -12.54 -6.52 8.52
CA PHE A 306 -12.06 -5.15 8.70
C PHE A 306 -11.67 -4.59 7.35
N ALA A 307 -12.18 -3.41 7.01
CA ALA A 307 -11.90 -2.77 5.75
C ALA A 307 -11.78 -1.26 5.91
N SER A 308 -10.85 -0.68 5.18
CA SER A 308 -10.60 0.76 5.13
C SER A 308 -10.62 1.24 3.69
N GLY A 309 -11.11 2.45 3.46
CA GLY A 309 -11.16 3.08 2.14
C GLY A 309 -10.60 4.50 2.14
N LEU A 310 -10.19 4.96 0.97
CA LEU A 310 -9.76 6.35 0.76
C LEU A 310 -10.92 7.34 0.93
N GLY A 311 -12.18 6.85 0.83
CA GLY A 311 -13.40 7.64 1.04
C GLY A 311 -13.64 8.10 2.48
N GLY A 312 -12.69 7.87 3.40
CA GLY A 312 -12.73 8.42 4.76
C GLY A 312 -13.39 7.52 5.79
N ILE A 313 -13.59 6.24 5.49
CA ILE A 313 -14.27 5.29 6.39
C ILE A 313 -13.44 4.05 6.62
N THR A 314 -13.38 3.62 7.88
CA THR A 314 -12.91 2.30 8.31
C THR A 314 -14.04 1.60 9.06
N ILE A 315 -14.32 0.34 8.70
CA ILE A 315 -15.44 -0.44 9.25
C ILE A 315 -15.04 -1.82 9.72
N ALA A 316 -15.85 -2.36 10.63
CA ALA A 316 -15.89 -3.80 10.91
C ALA A 316 -17.27 -4.35 10.61
N LEU A 317 -17.31 -5.49 9.93
CA LEU A 317 -18.52 -6.20 9.57
C LEU A 317 -18.52 -7.63 10.12
N ASP A 318 -19.68 -8.17 10.33
CA ASP A 318 -19.85 -9.62 10.50
C ASP A 318 -19.68 -10.30 9.14
N LEU A 319 -18.77 -11.24 9.02
CA LEU A 319 -18.42 -11.89 7.75
C LEU A 319 -19.61 -12.56 7.07
N ARG A 320 -20.48 -13.20 7.84
CA ARG A 320 -21.59 -13.99 7.29
C ARG A 320 -22.74 -13.13 6.80
N SER A 321 -23.10 -12.13 7.58
CA SER A 321 -24.31 -11.31 7.34
C SER A 321 -24.02 -9.98 6.67
N GLY A 322 -22.77 -9.50 6.63
CA GLY A 322 -22.42 -8.16 6.20
C GLY A 322 -22.90 -7.05 7.16
N ARG A 323 -23.47 -7.43 8.32
CA ARG A 323 -23.95 -6.44 9.28
C ARG A 323 -22.79 -5.63 9.83
N ARG A 324 -22.87 -4.30 9.74
CA ARG A 324 -21.88 -3.37 10.29
C ARG A 324 -21.88 -3.48 11.83
N LEU A 325 -20.70 -3.78 12.39
CA LEU A 325 -20.46 -3.90 13.83
C LEU A 325 -20.07 -2.54 14.40
N TRP A 326 -19.16 -1.86 13.73
CA TRP A 326 -18.76 -0.48 14.02
C TRP A 326 -18.22 0.22 12.77
N GLU A 327 -18.16 1.54 12.87
CA GLU A 327 -17.63 2.44 11.84
C GLU A 327 -16.83 3.56 12.49
N ARG A 328 -15.77 4.01 11.80
CA ARG A 328 -14.97 5.19 12.17
C ARG A 328 -14.75 6.07 10.94
N ASP A 329 -14.97 7.36 11.12
CA ASP A 329 -14.67 8.40 10.11
C ASP A 329 -13.16 8.59 10.03
N VAL A 330 -12.45 7.64 9.41
CA VAL A 330 -11.00 7.70 9.22
C VAL A 330 -10.62 7.04 7.91
N ALA A 331 -9.86 7.79 7.11
CA ALA A 331 -9.28 7.28 5.88
C ALA A 331 -8.00 6.51 6.18
N ALA A 332 -7.91 5.28 5.66
CA ALA A 332 -6.69 4.52 5.62
C ALA A 332 -6.52 3.90 4.23
N ALA A 333 -5.35 4.08 3.65
CA ALA A 333 -5.00 3.53 2.34
C ALA A 333 -4.38 2.14 2.45
N ASP A 334 -3.99 1.77 3.67
CA ASP A 334 -3.23 0.58 3.96
C ASP A 334 -4.02 -0.42 4.80
N THR A 335 -3.56 -1.67 4.77
CA THR A 335 -4.20 -2.82 5.40
C THR A 335 -4.22 -2.70 6.91
N PRO A 336 -5.38 -2.81 7.58
CA PRO A 336 -5.46 -2.91 9.02
C PRO A 336 -4.79 -4.20 9.52
N TRP A 337 -4.19 -4.15 10.70
CA TRP A 337 -3.63 -5.34 11.36
C TRP A 337 -4.52 -5.78 12.51
N ALA A 338 -5.26 -6.87 12.33
CA ALA A 338 -6.12 -7.43 13.38
C ALA A 338 -5.39 -8.51 14.17
N VAL A 339 -5.35 -8.37 15.49
CA VAL A 339 -4.72 -9.35 16.38
C VAL A 339 -5.31 -9.28 17.80
N GLY A 340 -5.61 -10.42 18.40
CA GLY A 340 -6.23 -10.43 19.72
C GLY A 340 -7.52 -9.62 19.75
N ASP A 341 -7.62 -8.69 20.68
CA ASP A 341 -8.77 -7.79 20.84
C ASP A 341 -8.54 -6.40 20.21
N TRP A 342 -7.54 -6.29 19.34
CA TRP A 342 -7.09 -5.02 18.80
C TRP A 342 -7.01 -5.02 17.27
N VAL A 343 -7.18 -3.83 16.71
CA VAL A 343 -6.94 -3.52 15.31
C VAL A 343 -6.00 -2.31 15.24
N PHE A 344 -4.86 -2.48 14.59
CA PHE A 344 -3.93 -1.39 14.33
C PHE A 344 -4.10 -0.92 12.89
N LEU A 345 -4.15 0.37 12.68
CA LEU A 345 -4.25 0.96 11.34
C LEU A 345 -3.33 2.16 11.18
N LEU A 346 -2.97 2.44 9.94
CA LEU A 346 -2.23 3.63 9.53
C LEU A 346 -3.18 4.56 8.78
N THR A 347 -3.38 5.77 9.31
CA THR A 347 -4.23 6.77 8.66
C THR A 347 -3.50 7.47 7.52
N THR A 348 -4.26 8.05 6.59
CA THR A 348 -3.69 8.93 5.54
C THR A 348 -3.02 10.19 6.12
N GLY A 349 -3.29 10.52 7.38
CA GLY A 349 -2.63 11.58 8.16
C GLY A 349 -1.24 11.23 8.68
N ALA A 350 -0.73 10.03 8.41
CA ALA A 350 0.51 9.48 8.98
C ALA A 350 0.42 9.27 10.51
N GLU A 351 -0.69 8.72 10.97
CA GLU A 351 -0.90 8.33 12.36
C GLU A 351 -1.14 6.83 12.45
N VAL A 352 -0.47 6.16 13.37
CA VAL A 352 -0.78 4.78 13.75
C VAL A 352 -1.77 4.82 14.88
N ALA A 353 -2.87 4.10 14.77
CA ALA A 353 -3.91 4.05 15.78
C ALA A 353 -4.19 2.61 16.22
N CYS A 354 -4.45 2.43 17.51
CA CYS A 354 -4.94 1.19 18.09
C CYS A 354 -6.43 1.33 18.39
N LEU A 355 -7.23 0.43 17.82
CA LEU A 355 -8.68 0.40 18.00
C LEU A 355 -9.11 -0.91 18.68
N GLY A 356 -10.16 -0.85 19.47
CA GLY A 356 -10.84 -2.02 19.97
C GLY A 356 -11.45 -2.81 18.81
N ARG A 357 -11.21 -4.12 18.76
CA ARG A 357 -11.72 -5.03 17.74
C ARG A 357 -13.25 -5.06 17.70
N ASP A 358 -13.89 -5.01 18.87
CA ASP A 358 -15.32 -5.23 19.01
C ASP A 358 -16.18 -3.98 18.77
N ASP A 359 -15.64 -2.81 19.11
CA ASP A 359 -16.37 -1.54 19.11
C ASP A 359 -15.68 -0.40 18.34
N GLY A 360 -14.47 -0.64 17.83
CA GLY A 360 -13.68 0.34 17.10
C GLY A 360 -13.24 1.56 17.93
N ARG A 361 -13.37 1.51 19.29
CA ARG A 361 -12.97 2.62 20.15
C ARG A 361 -11.47 2.83 20.12
N VAL A 362 -11.03 4.07 20.03
CA VAL A 362 -9.62 4.43 19.90
C VAL A 362 -8.94 4.38 21.26
N ARG A 363 -7.92 3.52 21.36
CA ARG A 363 -7.12 3.32 22.54
C ARG A 363 -5.96 4.29 22.69
N TRP A 364 -5.19 4.43 21.60
CA TRP A 364 -4.09 5.37 21.47
C TRP A 364 -3.84 5.75 20.01
N ILE A 365 -3.15 6.87 19.81
CA ILE A 365 -2.72 7.37 18.50
C ILE A 365 -1.25 7.76 18.59
N ALA A 366 -0.44 7.29 17.65
CA ALA A 366 0.97 7.64 17.51
C ALA A 366 1.18 8.40 16.20
N SER A 367 1.63 9.64 16.27
CA SER A 367 1.92 10.45 15.07
C SER A 367 3.30 10.11 14.53
N LEU A 368 3.37 9.82 13.23
CA LEU A 368 4.60 9.65 12.48
C LEU A 368 4.98 10.97 11.78
N GLN A 369 6.23 11.06 11.38
CA GLN A 369 6.69 12.19 10.57
C GLN A 369 5.95 12.22 9.23
N ARG A 370 5.30 13.35 8.90
CA ARG A 370 4.50 13.49 7.68
C ARG A 370 5.31 13.99 6.47
N TYR A 371 6.31 14.84 6.71
CA TYR A 371 7.10 15.45 5.64
C TYR A 371 8.61 15.27 5.90
N LYS A 372 9.41 15.11 4.84
CA LYS A 372 10.87 15.16 4.97
C LYS A 372 11.34 16.58 5.43
N ASP A 373 10.63 17.63 4.99
CA ASP A 373 10.78 19.01 5.45
C ASP A 373 9.49 19.47 6.17
N GLU A 374 9.42 19.26 7.47
CA GLU A 374 8.25 19.60 8.30
C GLU A 374 7.96 21.10 8.30
N LYS A 375 9.00 21.95 8.29
CA LYS A 375 8.83 23.42 8.33
C LYS A 375 8.13 23.94 7.08
N ARG A 376 8.48 23.42 5.92
CA ARG A 376 7.91 23.82 4.63
C ARG A 376 6.77 22.93 4.16
N ARG A 377 6.46 21.85 4.88
CA ARG A 377 5.48 20.81 4.52
C ARG A 377 5.71 20.28 3.11
N ARG A 378 6.97 19.91 2.80
CA ARG A 378 7.38 19.40 1.50
C ARG A 378 7.90 17.96 1.59
N ASN A 379 7.77 17.25 0.46
CA ASN A 379 8.22 15.87 0.34
C ASN A 379 7.52 14.97 1.37
N VAL A 380 6.24 14.69 1.11
CA VAL A 380 5.41 13.78 1.93
C VAL A 380 6.11 12.43 2.06
N ILE A 381 6.20 11.93 3.28
CA ILE A 381 6.66 10.57 3.56
C ILE A 381 5.45 9.65 3.41
N GLN A 382 5.58 8.66 2.54
CA GLN A 382 4.62 7.58 2.44
C GLN A 382 5.08 6.46 3.38
N TRP A 383 4.17 6.02 4.22
CA TRP A 383 4.38 4.93 5.17
C TRP A 383 3.62 3.71 4.68
N ALA A 384 4.19 2.52 4.84
CA ALA A 384 3.54 1.25 4.54
C ALA A 384 2.66 0.79 5.72
N ALA A 385 1.71 -0.11 5.47
CA ALA A 385 0.88 -0.72 6.50
C ALA A 385 1.70 -1.22 7.70
N PRO A 386 1.20 -1.04 8.93
CA PRO A 386 1.89 -1.55 10.11
C PRO A 386 1.91 -3.09 10.11
N VAL A 387 3.04 -3.67 10.45
CA VAL A 387 3.22 -5.12 10.64
C VAL A 387 3.57 -5.37 12.10
N LEU A 388 2.76 -6.13 12.81
CA LEU A 388 3.09 -6.55 14.17
C LEU A 388 4.02 -7.76 14.11
N ALA A 389 5.23 -7.64 14.62
CA ALA A 389 6.15 -8.76 14.75
C ALA A 389 7.10 -8.57 15.94
N GLY A 390 7.41 -9.65 16.66
CA GLY A 390 8.32 -9.62 17.79
C GLY A 390 7.95 -8.60 18.87
N GLY A 391 6.66 -8.41 19.15
CA GLY A 391 6.15 -7.49 20.16
C GLY A 391 6.13 -6.01 19.74
N ARG A 392 6.36 -5.67 18.47
CA ARG A 392 6.44 -4.29 17.98
C ARG A 392 5.61 -4.12 16.71
N LEU A 393 4.99 -2.94 16.54
CA LEU A 393 4.45 -2.52 15.26
C LEU A 393 5.57 -1.89 14.43
N LEU A 394 5.82 -2.42 13.27
CA LEU A 394 6.88 -2.03 12.35
C LEU A 394 6.26 -1.28 11.18
N VAL A 395 6.65 -0.02 11.00
CA VAL A 395 6.11 0.85 9.94
C VAL A 395 7.27 1.35 9.08
N ALA A 396 7.38 0.83 7.86
CA ALA A 396 8.41 1.21 6.91
C ALA A 396 8.00 2.47 6.15
N GLY A 397 8.96 3.34 5.83
CA GLY A 397 8.70 4.61 5.16
C GLY A 397 9.56 4.88 3.93
N SER A 398 9.03 5.71 3.03
CA SER A 398 9.72 6.19 1.82
C SER A 398 10.92 7.09 2.11
N ASN A 399 11.18 7.39 3.38
CA ASN A 399 12.36 8.09 3.87
C ASN A 399 13.50 7.16 4.31
N ALA A 400 13.45 5.89 3.93
CA ALA A 400 14.41 4.85 4.30
C ALA A 400 14.50 4.62 5.83
N GLN A 401 13.38 4.74 6.53
CA GLN A 401 13.27 4.46 7.95
C GLN A 401 12.22 3.39 8.22
N LEU A 402 12.51 2.51 9.16
CA LEU A 402 11.55 1.64 9.82
C LEU A 402 11.33 2.21 11.22
N VAL A 403 10.08 2.55 11.54
CA VAL A 403 9.68 3.02 12.87
C VAL A 403 9.12 1.84 13.64
N GLU A 404 9.59 1.69 14.86
CA GLU A 404 9.11 0.69 15.81
C GLU A 404 8.18 1.38 16.81
N VAL A 405 6.92 0.97 16.87
CA VAL A 405 5.90 1.51 17.75
C VAL A 405 5.54 0.45 18.79
N ASP A 406 5.50 0.83 20.05
CA ASP A 406 5.03 -0.04 21.12
C ASP A 406 3.51 -0.24 21.00
N PRO A 407 3.03 -1.46 20.75
CA PRO A 407 1.60 -1.71 20.62
C PRO A 407 0.80 -1.47 21.90
N ALA A 408 1.45 -1.45 23.05
CA ALA A 408 0.79 -1.24 24.34
C ALA A 408 0.29 0.20 24.53
N ASN A 409 1.04 1.18 24.06
CA ASN A 409 0.78 2.60 24.35
C ASN A 409 0.96 3.56 23.16
N GLY A 410 1.50 3.06 22.03
CA GLY A 410 1.78 3.89 20.84
C GLY A 410 3.10 4.66 20.88
N ASP A 411 3.94 4.46 21.88
CA ASP A 411 5.22 5.13 21.96
C ASP A 411 6.16 4.68 20.83
N ILE A 412 6.97 5.60 20.32
CA ILE A 412 8.02 5.28 19.36
C ILE A 412 9.18 4.63 20.12
N ALA A 413 9.26 3.31 20.07
CA ALA A 413 10.27 2.51 20.75
C ALA A 413 11.64 2.56 20.07
N GLY A 414 11.68 2.74 18.75
CA GLY A 414 12.93 2.74 17.99
C GLY A 414 12.78 3.16 16.55
N ARG A 415 13.94 3.30 15.88
CA ARG A 415 14.05 3.54 14.45
C ARG A 415 15.22 2.76 13.89
N VAL A 416 15.00 2.07 12.79
CA VAL A 416 16.02 1.32 12.06
C VAL A 416 16.19 1.94 10.68
N ARG A 417 17.41 2.15 10.24
CA ARG A 417 17.69 2.63 8.90
C ARG A 417 17.55 1.47 7.90
N LEU A 418 16.76 1.68 6.87
CA LEU A 418 16.61 0.79 5.73
C LEU A 418 17.61 1.14 4.62
N PRO A 419 17.93 0.21 3.70
CA PRO A 419 18.83 0.49 2.58
C PRO A 419 18.35 1.63 1.68
N ASP A 420 17.04 1.71 1.44
CA ASP A 420 16.37 2.77 0.71
C ASP A 420 14.90 2.87 1.15
N GLY A 421 14.11 3.80 0.53
CA GLY A 421 12.69 3.97 0.78
C GLY A 421 11.87 2.71 0.56
N VAL A 422 10.91 2.46 1.44
CA VAL A 422 10.00 1.32 1.38
C VAL A 422 8.57 1.83 1.49
N MET A 423 7.72 1.44 0.55
CA MET A 423 6.31 1.84 0.51
C MET A 423 5.35 0.64 0.55
N LEU A 424 5.88 -0.57 0.49
CA LEU A 424 5.11 -1.81 0.58
C LEU A 424 5.32 -2.46 1.96
N PRO A 425 4.29 -3.08 2.54
CA PRO A 425 4.43 -3.73 3.83
C PRO A 425 5.48 -4.86 3.78
N PRO A 426 6.30 -5.00 4.83
CA PRO A 426 7.26 -6.09 4.93
C PRO A 426 6.58 -7.46 5.00
N ALA A 427 7.28 -8.50 4.54
CA ALA A 427 6.96 -9.89 4.85
C ALA A 427 7.80 -10.36 6.05
N VAL A 428 7.21 -11.16 6.93
CA VAL A 428 7.92 -11.73 8.10
C VAL A 428 7.77 -13.24 8.07
N ALA A 429 8.88 -13.94 7.89
CA ALA A 429 8.89 -15.40 7.86
C ALA A 429 10.22 -15.94 8.43
N GLY A 430 10.17 -17.06 9.16
CA GLY A 430 11.36 -17.69 9.73
C GLY A 430 12.11 -16.81 10.74
N GLY A 431 11.45 -15.82 11.36
CA GLY A 431 12.10 -14.85 12.25
C GLY A 431 12.91 -13.78 11.50
N VAL A 432 12.72 -13.64 10.19
CA VAL A 432 13.38 -12.65 9.32
C VAL A 432 12.32 -11.74 8.71
N MET A 433 12.60 -10.44 8.65
CA MET A 433 11.79 -9.45 7.95
C MET A 433 12.39 -9.17 6.57
N TYR A 434 11.57 -9.27 5.54
CA TYR A 434 11.94 -9.00 4.15
C TYR A 434 11.24 -7.74 3.67
N VAL A 435 12.01 -6.79 3.15
CA VAL A 435 11.51 -5.54 2.58
C VAL A 435 11.87 -5.46 1.09
N LEU A 436 11.00 -4.86 0.31
CA LEU A 436 11.27 -4.46 -1.07
C LEU A 436 11.37 -2.94 -1.13
N THR A 437 12.55 -2.44 -1.45
CA THR A 437 12.81 -1.00 -1.54
C THR A 437 12.33 -0.42 -2.86
N GLU A 438 12.15 0.90 -2.93
CA GLU A 438 11.74 1.61 -4.15
C GLU A 438 12.73 1.42 -5.31
N ASP A 439 14.01 1.15 -5.03
CA ASP A 439 15.05 0.84 -6.02
C ASP A 439 15.04 -0.63 -6.49
N ALA A 440 13.99 -1.40 -6.17
CA ALA A 440 13.87 -2.83 -6.45
C ALA A 440 15.01 -3.66 -5.83
N VAL A 441 15.35 -3.38 -4.60
CA VAL A 441 16.25 -4.20 -3.79
C VAL A 441 15.43 -4.95 -2.73
N VAL A 442 15.55 -6.26 -2.71
CA VAL A 442 15.05 -7.08 -1.59
C VAL A 442 16.13 -7.10 -0.51
N ALA A 443 15.77 -6.72 0.70
CA ALA A 443 16.66 -6.81 1.85
C ALA A 443 16.03 -7.67 2.96
N ALA A 444 16.86 -8.52 3.56
CA ALA A 444 16.50 -9.31 4.72
C ALA A 444 17.09 -8.68 5.97
N LEU A 445 16.22 -8.46 6.96
CA LEU A 445 16.58 -7.92 8.26
C LEU A 445 16.30 -9.00 9.31
N GLN A 446 17.32 -9.36 10.04
CA GLN A 446 17.26 -10.41 11.06
C GLN A 446 17.61 -9.82 12.42
N GLY A 447 16.95 -10.30 13.46
CA GLY A 447 17.25 -9.92 14.82
C GLY A 447 18.47 -10.68 15.37
N ALA A 448 19.30 -9.96 16.10
CA ALA A 448 20.33 -10.57 16.93
C ALA A 448 19.75 -11.06 18.25
#